data_64ba8e57625d64df3ddd76e256fc319a
#
_entry.id   64ba8e57625d64df3ddd76e256fc319a
#
_cell.length_a   1.000
_cell.length_b   1.000
_cell.length_c   1.000
_cell.angle_alpha   90.00
_cell.angle_beta   90.00
_cell.angle_gamma   90.00
#
_symmetry.space_group_name_H-M   'P 1'
#
loop_
_entity.id
_entity.type
_entity.pdbx_description
1 polymer ?
#
loop_
_entity_poly.entity_id
_entity_poly.type
_entity_poly.pdbx_seq_one_letter_code
_entity_poly.pdbx_strand_id
1 'polypeptide(L)'
;MNKADLTRWSWVEIDRGALRRNTRAYKNLLNPRQRLCCVVKADAYGHGAVECAKIMYSAGADMFAVATVNEGVELRQGGITKPILILSEPSIEAIPTLLEFDIMPSVYTSDFALAYGECAVAAGKVGKYHLAIETGMNRIGVHYTQVLDFVRGINFHRGIQCDGVFTHFATADEPSGWDYKLQCQRFTEAVQAIKDAGFECGIVHCANTPSSMLDLSLIHI
;
A
#
# COMPACT_ATOMS: atom_id res chain seq x y z
N MET A 1 17.73 -3.34 -28.62
CA MET A 1 18.88 -3.82 -27.82
C MET A 1 20.11 -3.02 -28.23
N ASN A 2 20.75 -2.35 -27.30
CA ASN A 2 21.91 -1.52 -27.62
C ASN A 2 23.15 -2.42 -27.77
N LYS A 3 24.00 -2.21 -28.77
CA LYS A 3 25.20 -3.06 -29.02
C LYS A 3 26.15 -3.15 -27.80
N ALA A 4 26.10 -2.19 -26.87
CA ALA A 4 26.86 -2.21 -25.62
C ALA A 4 26.43 -3.31 -24.63
N ASP A 5 25.21 -3.84 -24.78
CA ASP A 5 24.68 -4.88 -23.87
C ASP A 5 25.12 -6.31 -24.26
N LEU A 6 25.70 -6.46 -25.45
CA LEU A 6 26.17 -7.78 -25.95
C LEU A 6 27.48 -8.26 -25.30
N THR A 7 28.09 -7.44 -24.44
CA THR A 7 29.33 -7.81 -23.73
C THR A 7 29.08 -8.51 -22.39
N ARG A 8 27.81 -8.59 -21.95
CA ARG A 8 27.43 -9.28 -20.71
C ARG A 8 27.11 -10.75 -21.01
N TRP A 9 27.58 -11.65 -20.14
CA TRP A 9 27.35 -13.09 -20.24
C TRP A 9 25.94 -13.51 -19.87
N SER A 10 25.18 -12.62 -19.17
CA SER A 10 23.79 -12.86 -18.77
C SER A 10 23.03 -11.54 -18.69
N TRP A 11 21.73 -11.61 -18.98
CA TRP A 11 20.79 -10.49 -18.85
C TRP A 11 19.40 -11.01 -18.49
N VAL A 12 18.55 -10.12 -18.01
CA VAL A 12 17.14 -10.39 -17.74
C VAL A 12 16.31 -9.69 -18.81
N GLU A 13 15.38 -10.42 -19.42
CA GLU A 13 14.41 -9.86 -20.36
C GLU A 13 13.04 -9.74 -19.70
N ILE A 14 12.44 -8.53 -19.74
CA ILE A 14 11.11 -8.26 -19.20
C ILE A 14 10.11 -8.15 -20.34
N ASP A 15 9.17 -9.10 -20.42
CA ASP A 15 8.08 -9.05 -21.40
C ASP A 15 7.05 -7.98 -20.97
N ARG A 16 7.16 -6.81 -21.59
CA ARG A 16 6.24 -5.68 -21.36
C ARG A 16 4.80 -6.02 -21.76
N GLY A 17 4.62 -6.90 -22.75
CA GLY A 17 3.32 -7.37 -23.21
C GLY A 17 2.64 -8.27 -22.16
N ALA A 18 3.40 -9.21 -21.57
CA ALA A 18 2.92 -10.07 -20.50
C ALA A 18 2.51 -9.24 -19.27
N LEU A 19 3.35 -8.29 -18.85
CA LEU A 19 3.05 -7.40 -17.73
C LEU A 19 1.72 -6.63 -17.97
N ARG A 20 1.53 -6.09 -19.17
CA ARG A 20 0.29 -5.39 -19.54
C ARG A 20 -0.92 -6.32 -19.53
N ARG A 21 -0.80 -7.51 -20.10
CA ARG A 21 -1.90 -8.51 -20.11
C ARG A 21 -2.28 -8.93 -18.69
N ASN A 22 -1.31 -9.22 -17.84
CA ASN A 22 -1.54 -9.62 -16.45
C ASN A 22 -2.23 -8.51 -15.65
N THR A 23 -1.77 -7.27 -15.78
CA THR A 23 -2.39 -6.11 -15.10
C THR A 23 -3.84 -5.93 -15.56
N ARG A 24 -4.12 -6.03 -16.85
CA ARG A 24 -5.49 -5.96 -17.39
C ARG A 24 -6.36 -7.11 -16.91
N ALA A 25 -5.81 -8.33 -16.86
CA ALA A 25 -6.54 -9.49 -16.37
C ALA A 25 -7.00 -9.28 -14.92
N TYR A 26 -6.10 -8.84 -14.03
CA TYR A 26 -6.47 -8.49 -12.66
C TYR A 26 -7.49 -7.35 -12.61
N LYS A 27 -7.28 -6.27 -13.37
CA LYS A 27 -8.22 -5.14 -13.39
C LYS A 27 -9.62 -5.56 -13.85
N ASN A 28 -9.73 -6.47 -14.79
CA ASN A 28 -11.00 -6.97 -15.29
C ASN A 28 -11.74 -7.91 -14.33
N LEU A 29 -11.03 -8.51 -13.36
CA LEU A 29 -11.64 -9.31 -12.28
C LEU A 29 -12.31 -8.44 -11.21
N LEU A 30 -11.88 -7.17 -11.10
CA LEU A 30 -12.37 -6.25 -10.08
C LEU A 30 -13.72 -5.65 -10.48
N ASN A 31 -14.59 -5.46 -9.50
CA ASN A 31 -15.80 -4.67 -9.73
C ASN A 31 -15.47 -3.15 -9.76
N PRO A 32 -16.42 -2.30 -10.22
CA PRO A 32 -16.17 -0.87 -10.38
C PRO A 32 -15.79 -0.10 -9.10
N ARG A 33 -16.08 -0.65 -7.92
CA ARG A 33 -15.75 -0.02 -6.62
C ARG A 33 -14.38 -0.44 -6.11
N GLN A 34 -13.79 -1.49 -6.68
CA GLN A 34 -12.49 -2.03 -6.28
C GLN A 34 -11.35 -1.36 -7.02
N ARG A 35 -10.21 -1.23 -6.33
CA ARG A 35 -9.01 -0.62 -6.87
C ARG A 35 -7.87 -1.63 -6.96
N LEU A 36 -7.10 -1.53 -8.03
CA LEU A 36 -5.88 -2.32 -8.23
C LEU A 36 -4.67 -1.52 -7.73
N CYS A 37 -4.08 -2.00 -6.64
CA CYS A 37 -2.80 -1.50 -6.15
C CYS A 37 -1.67 -2.40 -6.65
N CYS A 38 -0.79 -1.87 -7.48
CA CYS A 38 0.36 -2.61 -8.00
C CYS A 38 1.60 -2.37 -7.13
N VAL A 39 2.16 -3.44 -6.57
CA VAL A 39 3.37 -3.38 -5.72
C VAL A 39 4.60 -3.44 -6.60
N VAL A 40 5.41 -2.37 -6.56
CA VAL A 40 6.62 -2.20 -7.39
C VAL A 40 7.88 -1.90 -6.56
N LYS A 41 7.88 -2.32 -5.29
CA LYS A 41 9.03 -2.22 -4.39
C LYS A 41 10.23 -3.03 -4.88
N ALA A 42 11.42 -2.75 -4.36
CA ALA A 42 12.68 -3.39 -4.72
C ALA A 42 12.89 -3.39 -6.25
N ASP A 43 12.78 -2.19 -6.87
CA ASP A 43 12.87 -1.98 -8.31
C ASP A 43 11.91 -2.90 -9.10
N ALA A 44 10.64 -2.97 -8.66
CA ALA A 44 9.64 -3.93 -9.16
C ALA A 44 10.16 -5.38 -9.11
N TYR A 45 10.76 -5.76 -7.98
CA TYR A 45 11.42 -7.06 -7.78
C TYR A 45 12.50 -7.34 -8.82
N GLY A 46 13.28 -6.31 -9.19
CA GLY A 46 14.35 -6.35 -10.18
C GLY A 46 13.90 -6.22 -11.64
N HIS A 47 12.64 -5.84 -11.88
CA HIS A 47 12.08 -5.70 -13.23
C HIS A 47 12.14 -4.26 -13.77
N GLY A 48 12.59 -3.28 -12.97
CA GLY A 48 12.59 -1.85 -13.33
C GLY A 48 11.31 -1.15 -12.92
N ALA A 49 11.29 -0.52 -11.74
CA ALA A 49 10.07 0.01 -11.10
C ALA A 49 9.34 1.04 -11.95
N VAL A 50 10.05 2.04 -12.48
CA VAL A 50 9.45 3.14 -13.26
C VAL A 50 8.80 2.63 -14.54
N GLU A 51 9.50 1.79 -15.31
CA GLU A 51 8.96 1.25 -16.57
C GLU A 51 7.80 0.28 -16.32
N CYS A 52 7.91 -0.59 -15.31
CA CYS A 52 6.82 -1.46 -14.91
C CYS A 52 5.59 -0.65 -14.47
N ALA A 53 5.78 0.39 -13.64
CA ALA A 53 4.69 1.24 -13.18
C ALA A 53 4.00 1.97 -14.35
N LYS A 54 4.73 2.50 -15.33
CA LYS A 54 4.15 3.11 -16.54
C LYS A 54 3.29 2.13 -17.34
N ILE A 55 3.75 0.89 -17.50
CA ILE A 55 3.00 -0.17 -18.20
C ILE A 55 1.73 -0.51 -17.43
N MET A 56 1.84 -0.76 -16.11
CA MET A 56 0.71 -1.07 -15.25
C MET A 56 -0.30 0.09 -15.18
N TYR A 57 0.20 1.34 -15.12
CA TYR A 57 -0.64 2.54 -15.18
C TYR A 57 -1.48 2.57 -16.45
N SER A 58 -0.85 2.38 -17.62
CA SER A 58 -1.54 2.34 -18.92
C SER A 58 -2.49 1.15 -19.06
N ALA A 59 -2.32 0.11 -18.24
CA ALA A 59 -3.14 -1.10 -18.21
C ALA A 59 -4.30 -1.03 -17.20
N GLY A 60 -4.40 0.05 -16.40
CA GLY A 60 -5.52 0.29 -15.50
C GLY A 60 -5.21 0.17 -14.02
N ALA A 61 -3.94 0.16 -13.60
CA ALA A 61 -3.58 0.26 -12.18
C ALA A 61 -4.11 1.59 -11.59
N ASP A 62 -4.71 1.52 -10.40
CA ASP A 62 -5.31 2.67 -9.73
C ASP A 62 -4.34 3.33 -8.76
N MET A 63 -3.42 2.58 -8.17
CA MET A 63 -2.39 3.05 -7.25
C MET A 63 -1.17 2.13 -7.26
N PHE A 64 -0.09 2.59 -6.65
CA PHE A 64 1.16 1.83 -6.52
C PHE A 64 1.58 1.72 -5.07
N ALA A 65 2.33 0.66 -4.75
CA ALA A 65 2.92 0.51 -3.43
C ALA A 65 4.41 0.17 -3.53
N VAL A 66 5.18 0.78 -2.63
CA VAL A 66 6.64 0.66 -2.52
C VAL A 66 7.04 0.35 -1.09
N ALA A 67 8.31 0.07 -0.82
CA ALA A 67 8.80 -0.21 0.52
C ALA A 67 9.45 1.01 1.18
N THR A 68 10.01 1.94 0.39
CA THR A 68 10.80 3.06 0.90
C THR A 68 10.38 4.40 0.30
N VAL A 69 10.75 5.49 0.98
CA VAL A 69 10.53 6.86 0.49
C VAL A 69 11.23 7.08 -0.84
N ASN A 70 12.48 6.64 -0.98
CA ASN A 70 13.26 6.80 -2.20
C ASN A 70 12.63 6.14 -3.41
N GLU A 71 12.08 4.93 -3.26
CA GLU A 71 11.33 4.26 -4.33
C GLU A 71 10.09 5.06 -4.75
N GLY A 72 9.37 5.64 -3.78
CA GLY A 72 8.24 6.52 -4.05
C GLY A 72 8.63 7.78 -4.82
N VAL A 73 9.72 8.42 -4.42
CA VAL A 73 10.30 9.60 -5.10
C VAL A 73 10.71 9.24 -6.52
N GLU A 74 11.37 8.11 -6.73
CA GLU A 74 11.78 7.63 -8.06
C GLU A 74 10.57 7.45 -8.98
N LEU A 75 9.47 6.87 -8.49
CA LEU A 75 8.24 6.76 -9.26
C LEU A 75 7.66 8.13 -9.64
N ARG A 76 7.67 9.11 -8.71
CA ARG A 76 7.20 10.48 -8.98
C ARG A 76 8.07 11.16 -10.03
N GLN A 77 9.39 11.09 -9.89
CA GLN A 77 10.34 11.62 -10.88
C GLN A 77 10.21 10.91 -12.24
N GLY A 78 9.83 9.63 -12.22
CA GLY A 78 9.49 8.86 -13.41
C GLY A 78 8.16 9.23 -14.07
N GLY A 79 7.39 10.19 -13.48
CA GLY A 79 6.12 10.69 -14.04
C GLY A 79 4.87 9.93 -13.60
N ILE A 80 4.94 9.10 -12.55
CA ILE A 80 3.76 8.43 -11.99
C ILE A 80 2.97 9.43 -11.13
N THR A 81 1.73 9.73 -11.53
CA THR A 81 0.83 10.67 -10.86
C THR A 81 -0.23 10.00 -9.98
N LYS A 82 -0.42 8.69 -10.12
CA LYS A 82 -1.35 7.91 -9.29
C LYS A 82 -0.92 7.89 -7.82
N PRO A 83 -1.83 7.61 -6.86
CA PRO A 83 -1.47 7.45 -5.46
C PRO A 83 -0.34 6.45 -5.26
N ILE A 84 0.61 6.79 -4.39
CA ILE A 84 1.73 5.92 -4.00
C ILE A 84 1.68 5.72 -2.49
N LEU A 85 1.68 4.46 -2.07
CA LEU A 85 1.71 4.04 -0.68
C LEU A 85 3.07 3.42 -0.34
N ILE A 86 3.68 3.84 0.76
CA ILE A 86 4.81 3.13 1.37
C ILE A 86 4.26 2.08 2.32
N LEU A 87 4.61 0.81 2.11
CA LEU A 87 4.14 -0.34 2.90
C LEU A 87 4.83 -0.47 4.27
N SER A 88 5.47 0.59 4.74
CA SER A 88 6.08 0.69 6.07
C SER A 88 5.90 2.12 6.60
N GLU A 89 6.12 2.30 7.90
CA GLU A 89 6.25 3.62 8.50
C GLU A 89 7.71 4.06 8.33
N PRO A 90 7.97 5.17 7.64
CA PRO A 90 9.33 5.69 7.49
C PRO A 90 9.77 6.44 8.74
N SER A 91 11.01 6.91 8.76
CA SER A 91 11.48 7.78 9.84
C SER A 91 10.82 9.17 9.80
N ILE A 92 10.75 9.83 10.95
CA ILE A 92 10.16 11.18 11.09
C ILE A 92 10.88 12.20 10.18
N GLU A 93 12.19 12.05 9.99
CA GLU A 93 13.00 12.93 9.14
C GLU A 93 12.59 12.88 7.66
N ALA A 94 11.91 11.83 7.24
CA ALA A 94 11.42 11.69 5.87
C ALA A 94 10.09 12.41 5.61
N ILE A 95 9.42 12.90 6.64
CA ILE A 95 8.10 13.53 6.52
C ILE A 95 8.08 14.70 5.52
N PRO A 96 9.05 15.63 5.49
CA PRO A 96 9.04 16.70 4.49
C PRO A 96 9.02 16.17 3.05
N THR A 97 9.78 15.10 2.78
CA THR A 97 9.82 14.46 1.45
C THR A 97 8.48 13.79 1.11
N LEU A 98 7.83 13.13 2.07
CA LEU A 98 6.50 12.55 1.85
C LEU A 98 5.48 13.62 1.43
N LEU A 99 5.48 14.75 2.13
CA LEU A 99 4.58 15.87 1.86
C LEU A 99 4.93 16.58 0.54
N GLU A 100 6.20 16.72 0.20
CA GLU A 100 6.66 17.33 -1.04
C GLU A 100 6.19 16.51 -2.26
N PHE A 101 6.42 15.21 -2.22
CA PHE A 101 6.14 14.30 -3.34
C PHE A 101 4.74 13.67 -3.31
N ASP A 102 3.88 14.05 -2.38
CA ASP A 102 2.52 13.49 -2.21
C ASP A 102 2.56 11.94 -2.15
N ILE A 103 3.37 11.41 -1.23
CA ILE A 103 3.54 9.97 -1.00
C ILE A 103 2.93 9.64 0.36
N MET A 104 2.02 8.66 0.39
CA MET A 104 1.34 8.24 1.60
C MET A 104 2.18 7.22 2.38
N PRO A 105 2.47 7.44 3.66
CA PRO A 105 3.06 6.41 4.52
C PRO A 105 2.01 5.41 5.02
N SER A 106 2.46 4.22 5.41
CA SER A 106 1.76 3.42 6.40
C SER A 106 2.02 4.03 7.78
N VAL A 107 0.99 4.06 8.63
CA VAL A 107 1.08 4.62 9.99
C VAL A 107 0.64 3.57 10.99
N TYR A 108 1.43 3.39 12.05
CA TYR A 108 1.12 2.48 13.15
C TYR A 108 1.78 2.86 14.49
N THR A 109 2.47 4.03 14.56
CA THR A 109 2.90 4.62 15.81
C THR A 109 2.31 6.01 16.00
N SER A 110 1.96 6.35 17.24
CA SER A 110 1.39 7.65 17.58
C SER A 110 2.39 8.77 17.36
N ASP A 111 3.67 8.54 17.66
CA ASP A 111 4.71 9.54 17.52
C ASP A 111 4.89 9.97 16.07
N PHE A 112 4.91 9.00 15.14
CA PHE A 112 4.98 9.30 13.72
C PHE A 112 3.71 10.03 13.25
N ALA A 113 2.52 9.54 13.63
CA ALA A 113 1.25 10.15 13.24
C ALA A 113 1.15 11.62 13.65
N LEU A 114 1.53 11.94 14.89
CA LEU A 114 1.50 13.30 15.41
C LEU A 114 2.53 14.19 14.71
N ALA A 115 3.77 13.74 14.57
CA ALA A 115 4.82 14.47 13.86
C ALA A 115 4.42 14.71 12.38
N TYR A 116 3.82 13.71 11.72
CA TYR A 116 3.34 13.84 10.34
C TYR A 116 2.26 14.92 10.23
N GLY A 117 1.32 14.94 11.17
CA GLY A 117 0.27 15.95 11.23
C GLY A 117 0.81 17.35 11.48
N GLU A 118 1.73 17.52 12.45
CA GLU A 118 2.36 18.82 12.73
C GLU A 118 3.12 19.37 11.53
N CYS A 119 3.92 18.55 10.87
CA CYS A 119 4.64 18.93 9.67
C CYS A 119 3.68 19.27 8.50
N ALA A 120 2.57 18.51 8.34
CA ALA A 120 1.59 18.78 7.31
C ALA A 120 0.90 20.13 7.53
N VAL A 121 0.49 20.44 8.77
CA VAL A 121 -0.08 21.76 9.10
C VAL A 121 0.91 22.88 8.82
N ALA A 122 2.16 22.73 9.24
CA ALA A 122 3.22 23.71 9.00
C ALA A 122 3.47 23.94 7.49
N ALA A 123 3.29 22.90 6.66
CA ALA A 123 3.37 22.98 5.21
C ALA A 123 2.07 23.45 4.51
N GLY A 124 1.01 23.76 5.26
CA GLY A 124 -0.31 24.12 4.72
C GLY A 124 -0.99 22.96 3.96
N LYS A 125 -0.69 21.73 4.34
CA LYS A 125 -1.19 20.48 3.71
C LYS A 125 -1.99 19.64 4.70
N VAL A 126 -2.62 18.60 4.19
CA VAL A 126 -3.15 17.47 4.96
C VAL A 126 -2.40 16.22 4.54
N GLY A 127 -1.72 15.59 5.48
CA GLY A 127 -0.98 14.35 5.25
C GLY A 127 -1.93 13.16 5.18
N LYS A 128 -2.01 12.52 4.02
CA LYS A 128 -2.78 11.29 3.84
C LYS A 128 -1.95 10.08 4.22
N TYR A 129 -2.58 9.11 4.88
CA TYR A 129 -1.90 7.89 5.31
C TYR A 129 -2.80 6.66 5.21
N HIS A 130 -2.20 5.47 5.22
CA HIS A 130 -2.91 4.22 5.45
C HIS A 130 -2.55 3.64 6.82
N LEU A 131 -3.57 3.29 7.60
CA LEU A 131 -3.39 2.60 8.87
C LEU A 131 -3.05 1.13 8.63
N ALA A 132 -1.90 0.68 9.14
CA ALA A 132 -1.53 -0.73 9.11
C ALA A 132 -2.07 -1.44 10.37
N ILE A 133 -2.80 -2.53 10.21
CA ILE A 133 -3.33 -3.35 11.30
C ILE A 133 -2.60 -4.70 11.32
N GLU A 134 -2.03 -5.03 12.49
CA GLU A 134 -1.42 -6.33 12.76
C GLU A 134 -2.50 -7.34 13.17
N THR A 135 -2.66 -8.39 12.37
CA THR A 135 -3.69 -9.42 12.55
C THR A 135 -3.16 -10.83 12.77
N GLY A 136 -1.83 -11.01 12.69
CA GLY A 136 -1.18 -12.31 12.90
C GLY A 136 0.12 -12.53 12.14
N MET A 137 0.57 -11.57 11.32
CA MET A 137 1.86 -11.67 10.64
C MET A 137 3.04 -11.30 11.57
N ASN A 138 2.79 -10.54 12.63
CA ASN A 138 3.78 -10.11 13.65
C ASN A 138 5.01 -9.39 13.05
N ARG A 139 4.77 -8.49 12.10
CA ARG A 139 5.82 -7.72 11.44
C ARG A 139 5.72 -6.21 11.65
N ILE A 140 4.58 -5.63 11.30
CA ILE A 140 4.27 -4.20 11.42
C ILE A 140 2.76 -4.02 11.66
N GLY A 141 2.38 -2.87 12.18
CA GLY A 141 0.98 -2.49 12.35
C GLY A 141 0.57 -2.35 13.81
N VAL A 142 -0.53 -1.67 14.03
CA VAL A 142 -1.22 -1.60 15.33
C VAL A 142 -1.91 -2.94 15.56
N HIS A 143 -1.71 -3.55 16.72
CA HIS A 143 -2.38 -4.81 17.04
C HIS A 143 -3.91 -4.66 16.94
N TYR A 144 -4.60 -5.60 16.33
CA TYR A 144 -6.03 -5.50 16.01
C TYR A 144 -6.93 -5.19 17.21
N THR A 145 -6.54 -5.59 18.43
CA THR A 145 -7.28 -5.27 19.67
C THR A 145 -7.05 -3.84 20.16
N GLN A 146 -6.01 -3.16 19.70
CA GLN A 146 -5.63 -1.81 20.14
C GLN A 146 -5.94 -0.73 19.10
N VAL A 147 -6.45 -1.14 17.92
CA VAL A 147 -6.61 -0.24 16.79
C VAL A 147 -7.58 0.91 17.07
N LEU A 148 -8.64 0.66 17.82
CA LEU A 148 -9.64 1.69 18.14
C LEU A 148 -9.06 2.76 19.07
N ASP A 149 -8.30 2.37 20.08
CA ASP A 149 -7.64 3.31 21.01
C ASP A 149 -6.58 4.11 20.27
N PHE A 150 -5.83 3.47 19.36
CA PHE A 150 -4.88 4.16 18.50
C PHE A 150 -5.56 5.23 17.64
N VAL A 151 -6.63 4.88 16.92
CA VAL A 151 -7.37 5.82 16.07
C VAL A 151 -7.92 6.98 16.88
N ARG A 152 -8.50 6.73 18.07
CA ARG A 152 -8.96 7.78 18.99
C ARG A 152 -7.84 8.70 19.41
N GLY A 153 -6.64 8.15 19.65
CA GLY A 153 -5.46 8.89 20.08
C GLY A 153 -4.89 9.84 19.04
N ILE A 154 -5.11 9.61 17.76
CA ILE A 154 -4.55 10.43 16.67
C ILE A 154 -5.60 11.22 15.88
N ASN A 155 -6.87 10.82 15.88
CA ASN A 155 -7.92 11.38 15.02
C ASN A 155 -8.27 12.86 15.32
N PHE A 156 -7.89 13.38 16.48
CA PHE A 156 -8.09 14.80 16.79
C PHE A 156 -7.15 15.73 16.00
N HIS A 157 -6.10 15.20 15.39
CA HIS A 157 -5.09 15.99 14.71
C HIS A 157 -5.54 16.37 13.30
N ARG A 158 -5.76 17.68 13.06
CA ARG A 158 -6.31 18.21 11.80
C ARG A 158 -5.36 18.08 10.61
N GLY A 159 -4.07 17.82 10.86
CA GLY A 159 -3.04 17.74 9.81
C GLY A 159 -2.97 16.40 9.12
N ILE A 160 -3.71 15.38 9.57
CA ILE A 160 -3.69 14.03 8.98
C ILE A 160 -5.09 13.57 8.59
N GLN A 161 -5.13 12.70 7.56
CA GLN A 161 -6.34 12.07 7.09
C GLN A 161 -6.07 10.59 6.80
N CYS A 162 -6.89 9.71 7.37
CA CYS A 162 -6.89 8.31 7.02
C CYS A 162 -7.47 8.11 5.61
N ASP A 163 -6.62 7.77 4.64
CA ASP A 163 -7.02 7.50 3.25
C ASP A 163 -7.25 6.01 3.00
N GLY A 164 -6.78 5.17 3.93
CA GLY A 164 -7.01 3.72 3.89
C GLY A 164 -6.59 2.98 5.16
N VAL A 165 -7.08 1.75 5.26
CA VAL A 165 -6.77 0.80 6.34
C VAL A 165 -6.39 -0.53 5.70
N PHE A 166 -5.33 -1.18 6.19
CA PHE A 166 -4.92 -2.45 5.62
C PHE A 166 -4.30 -3.42 6.63
N THR A 167 -4.27 -4.69 6.25
CA THR A 167 -3.45 -5.72 6.86
C THR A 167 -2.67 -6.49 5.81
N HIS A 168 -1.74 -7.35 6.24
CA HIS A 168 -1.03 -8.28 5.36
C HIS A 168 -1.16 -9.70 5.89
N PHE A 169 -1.59 -10.62 5.02
CA PHE A 169 -1.74 -12.03 5.36
C PHE A 169 -0.40 -12.76 5.31
N ALA A 170 -0.11 -13.54 6.35
CA ALA A 170 1.12 -14.32 6.47
C ALA A 170 1.11 -15.54 5.54
N THR A 171 -0.05 -16.20 5.42
CA THR A 171 -0.22 -17.54 4.82
C THR A 171 -1.37 -17.59 3.81
N ALA A 172 -1.55 -16.52 3.03
CA ALA A 172 -2.61 -16.46 2.01
C ALA A 172 -2.43 -17.46 0.86
N ASP A 173 -1.26 -18.05 0.70
CA ASP A 173 -0.94 -19.16 -0.19
C ASP A 173 -1.44 -20.51 0.33
N GLU A 174 -1.81 -20.60 1.61
CA GLU A 174 -2.46 -21.75 2.24
C GLU A 174 -3.88 -21.42 2.77
N PRO A 175 -4.85 -21.21 1.88
CA PRO A 175 -6.17 -20.67 2.27
C PRO A 175 -7.03 -21.63 3.10
N SER A 176 -6.67 -22.90 3.16
CA SER A 176 -7.28 -23.89 4.06
C SER A 176 -6.80 -23.74 5.50
N GLY A 177 -5.70 -23.02 5.73
CA GLY A 177 -5.12 -22.77 7.04
C GLY A 177 -6.08 -22.01 7.97
N TRP A 178 -6.07 -22.37 9.25
CA TRP A 178 -6.87 -21.68 10.27
C TRP A 178 -6.40 -20.24 10.52
N ASP A 179 -5.11 -20.00 10.38
CA ASP A 179 -4.44 -18.72 10.58
C ASP A 179 -4.86 -17.65 9.55
N TYR A 180 -4.99 -18.03 8.27
CA TYR A 180 -5.53 -17.13 7.24
C TYR A 180 -6.95 -16.67 7.57
N LYS A 181 -7.85 -17.62 7.92
CA LYS A 181 -9.23 -17.29 8.31
C LYS A 181 -9.29 -16.42 9.55
N LEU A 182 -8.43 -16.70 10.53
CA LEU A 182 -8.34 -15.91 11.76
C LEU A 182 -7.86 -14.49 11.48
N GLN A 183 -6.88 -14.29 10.58
CA GLN A 183 -6.44 -12.96 10.17
C GLN A 183 -7.56 -12.18 9.46
N CYS A 184 -8.32 -12.83 8.57
CA CYS A 184 -9.49 -12.21 7.94
C CYS A 184 -10.53 -11.77 8.98
N GLN A 185 -10.85 -12.63 9.94
CA GLN A 185 -11.80 -12.31 11.00
C GLN A 185 -11.31 -11.11 11.83
N ARG A 186 -10.08 -11.15 12.34
CA ARG A 186 -9.48 -10.07 13.13
C ARG A 186 -9.48 -8.73 12.39
N PHE A 187 -9.16 -8.76 11.09
CA PHE A 187 -9.17 -7.56 10.27
C PHE A 187 -10.57 -6.99 10.12
N THR A 188 -11.55 -7.84 9.83
CA THR A 188 -12.95 -7.44 9.69
C THR A 188 -13.49 -6.83 10.99
N GLU A 189 -13.23 -7.49 12.13
CA GLU A 189 -13.65 -7.00 13.46
C GLU A 189 -13.00 -5.65 13.79
N ALA A 190 -11.70 -5.48 13.50
CA ALA A 190 -10.98 -4.23 13.73
C ALA A 190 -11.53 -3.08 12.87
N VAL A 191 -11.76 -3.32 11.57
CA VAL A 191 -12.36 -2.33 10.66
C VAL A 191 -13.77 -1.98 11.09
N GLN A 192 -14.58 -2.96 11.50
CA GLN A 192 -15.94 -2.72 11.98
C GLN A 192 -15.94 -1.86 13.26
N ALA A 193 -15.05 -2.16 14.21
CA ALA A 193 -14.91 -1.37 15.43
C ALA A 193 -14.56 0.10 15.15
N ILE A 194 -13.69 0.38 14.17
CA ILE A 194 -13.37 1.75 13.73
C ILE A 194 -14.62 2.45 13.19
N LYS A 195 -15.38 1.77 12.30
CA LYS A 195 -16.60 2.30 11.67
C LYS A 195 -17.71 2.56 12.68
N ASP A 196 -17.94 1.61 13.60
CA ASP A 196 -18.96 1.72 14.65
C ASP A 196 -18.68 2.88 15.62
N ALA A 197 -17.42 3.23 15.78
CA ALA A 197 -17.00 4.38 16.54
C ALA A 197 -17.09 5.72 15.76
N GLY A 198 -17.55 5.69 14.50
CA GLY A 198 -17.79 6.88 13.67
C GLY A 198 -16.55 7.41 12.96
N PHE A 199 -15.48 6.61 12.84
CA PHE A 199 -14.27 7.02 12.12
C PHE A 199 -14.27 6.53 10.68
N GLU A 200 -13.73 7.34 9.78
CA GLU A 200 -13.55 7.00 8.38
C GLU A 200 -12.35 6.06 8.18
N CYS A 201 -12.55 4.99 7.40
CA CYS A 201 -11.51 4.04 7.07
C CYS A 201 -10.87 4.29 5.69
N GLY A 202 -11.45 5.13 4.85
CA GLY A 202 -11.00 5.28 3.47
C GLY A 202 -11.06 3.96 2.69
N ILE A 203 -9.98 3.63 1.98
CA ILE A 203 -9.85 2.39 1.22
C ILE A 203 -9.47 1.26 2.16
N VAL A 204 -10.30 0.23 2.29
CA VAL A 204 -9.97 -0.97 3.08
C VAL A 204 -9.37 -2.03 2.18
N HIS A 205 -8.15 -2.48 2.48
CA HIS A 205 -7.46 -3.46 1.63
C HIS A 205 -6.62 -4.46 2.43
N CYS A 206 -6.60 -5.71 1.97
CA CYS A 206 -5.85 -6.80 2.63
C CYS A 206 -5.31 -7.83 1.64
N ALA A 207 -5.83 -7.87 0.40
CA ALA A 207 -5.49 -8.91 -0.54
C ALA A 207 -4.07 -8.73 -1.11
N ASN A 208 -3.21 -9.72 -0.87
CA ASN A 208 -2.01 -9.95 -1.66
C ASN A 208 -2.34 -10.83 -2.88
N THR A 209 -1.36 -11.12 -3.75
CA THR A 209 -1.60 -11.91 -4.97
C THR A 209 -2.27 -13.26 -4.69
N PRO A 210 -1.80 -14.12 -3.76
CA PRO A 210 -2.47 -15.38 -3.46
C PRO A 210 -3.93 -15.19 -3.02
N SER A 211 -4.20 -14.33 -2.04
CA SER A 211 -5.57 -14.11 -1.56
C SER A 211 -6.49 -13.52 -2.62
N SER A 212 -5.98 -12.64 -3.48
CA SER A 212 -6.78 -12.06 -4.57
C SER A 212 -7.13 -13.07 -5.66
N MET A 213 -6.36 -14.15 -5.82
CA MET A 213 -6.68 -15.25 -6.75
C MET A 213 -7.70 -16.22 -6.17
N LEU A 214 -7.80 -16.33 -4.85
CA LEU A 214 -8.65 -17.28 -4.15
C LEU A 214 -10.00 -16.68 -3.78
N ASP A 215 -10.02 -15.44 -3.36
CA ASP A 215 -11.24 -14.77 -2.91
C ASP A 215 -11.21 -13.28 -3.23
N LEU A 216 -11.81 -12.93 -4.35
CA LEU A 216 -11.98 -11.53 -4.76
C LEU A 216 -12.93 -10.75 -3.85
N SER A 217 -13.70 -11.42 -2.97
CA SER A 217 -14.61 -10.75 -2.04
C SER A 217 -13.86 -9.99 -0.96
N LEU A 218 -12.65 -10.43 -0.60
CA LEU A 218 -11.76 -9.75 0.36
C LEU A 218 -11.26 -8.38 -0.12
N ILE A 219 -11.43 -8.07 -1.40
CA ILE A 219 -11.11 -6.76 -1.97
C ILE A 219 -12.27 -5.76 -1.75
N HIS A 220 -13.34 -6.17 -1.08
CA HIS A 220 -14.55 -5.38 -0.86
C HIS A 220 -14.66 -4.71 0.51
N ILE A 221 -13.76 -5.00 1.39
CA ILE A 221 -13.88 -4.48 2.74
C ILE A 221 -13.44 -3.03 2.78
#